data_9685958ccdc2f6eaf86f49a2877735f9
#
_entry.id   9685958ccdc2f6eaf86f49a2877735f9
#
_cell.length_a   1.000
_cell.length_b   1.000
_cell.length_c   1.000
_cell.angle_alpha   90.00
_cell.angle_beta   90.00
_cell.angle_gamma   90.00
#
_symmetry.space_group_name_H-M   'P 1'
#
loop_
_entity.id
_entity.type
_entity.pdbx_description
1 polymer ?
#
loop_
_entity_poly.entity_id
_entity_poly.type
_entity_poly.pdbx_seq_one_letter_code
_entity_poly.pdbx_strand_id
1 'polypeptide(L)'
;PSLPGWATKNCLPTLFAENLDIPMSQAGLMSTITIALSSFIGVILGGTLSDKWVQKNIRGRVYTGAIGLGLTIPSLLLLGFGHSFVAVVGAGLLFGIGYGIFDANNMPILCQFVSSKYRATAYGIMNMTGVFAGAFITDLLGKWTDGGNLGLGFAMLAIIVFIALAVQLYFLRPKTDNME
;
A
#
# COMPACT_ATOMS: atom_id res chain seq x y z
N PRO A 1 -1.55 0.38 -6.22
CA PRO A 1 -1.44 0.40 -4.75
C PRO A 1 -2.25 -0.71 -4.07
N SER A 2 -3.34 -1.14 -4.66
CA SER A 2 -4.13 -2.26 -4.11
C SER A 2 -3.35 -3.57 -4.06
N LEU A 3 -2.48 -3.83 -5.05
CA LEU A 3 -1.68 -5.06 -5.14
C LEU A 3 -0.83 -5.33 -3.88
N PRO A 4 0.09 -4.42 -3.47
CA PRO A 4 0.90 -4.67 -2.28
C PRO A 4 0.06 -4.69 -1.00
N GLY A 5 -1.05 -3.94 -0.95
CA GLY A 5 -1.97 -3.93 0.19
C GLY A 5 -2.62 -5.30 0.42
N TRP A 6 -3.17 -5.91 -0.62
CA TRP A 6 -3.77 -7.25 -0.54
C TRP A 6 -2.73 -8.32 -0.28
N ALA A 7 -1.60 -8.29 -0.98
CA ALA A 7 -0.51 -9.22 -0.81
C ALA A 7 0.00 -9.24 0.64
N THR A 8 0.35 -8.06 1.19
CA THR A 8 0.91 -7.97 2.53
C THR A 8 -0.11 -8.38 3.60
N LYS A 9 -1.37 -7.90 3.51
CA LYS A 9 -2.41 -8.25 4.48
C LYS A 9 -2.69 -9.75 4.54
N ASN A 10 -2.60 -10.45 3.40
CA ASN A 10 -2.88 -11.88 3.33
C ASN A 10 -1.66 -12.75 3.69
N CYS A 11 -0.44 -12.31 3.36
CA CYS A 11 0.78 -13.09 3.61
C CYS A 11 1.47 -12.74 4.94
N LEU A 12 1.22 -11.57 5.53
CA LEU A 12 1.86 -11.17 6.78
C LEU A 12 1.56 -12.11 7.96
N PRO A 13 0.32 -12.65 8.13
CA PRO A 13 0.06 -13.65 9.16
C PRO A 13 0.94 -14.88 9.04
N THR A 14 1.15 -15.37 7.81
CA THR A 14 2.02 -16.53 7.54
C THR A 14 3.47 -16.22 7.93
N LEU A 15 3.97 -15.04 7.51
CA LEU A 15 5.31 -14.59 7.89
C LEU A 15 5.48 -14.45 9.40
N PHE A 16 4.47 -13.97 10.12
CA PHE A 16 4.50 -13.88 11.58
C PHE A 16 4.51 -15.27 12.21
N ALA A 17 3.68 -16.20 11.72
CA ALA A 17 3.63 -17.57 12.23
C ALA A 17 4.99 -18.28 12.06
N GLU A 18 5.59 -18.19 10.87
CA GLU A 18 6.87 -18.83 10.55
C GLU A 18 8.07 -18.20 11.27
N ASN A 19 8.17 -16.85 11.29
CA ASN A 19 9.33 -16.20 11.88
C ASN A 19 9.28 -16.07 13.41
N LEU A 20 8.09 -16.15 14.00
CA LEU A 20 7.89 -16.02 15.45
C LEU A 20 7.59 -17.37 16.14
N ASP A 21 7.46 -18.44 15.37
CA ASP A 21 7.09 -19.76 15.86
C ASP A 21 5.81 -19.73 16.75
N ILE A 22 4.79 -18.99 16.29
CA ILE A 22 3.52 -18.80 16.99
C ILE A 22 2.36 -19.42 16.19
N PRO A 23 1.26 -19.82 16.88
CA PRO A 23 0.07 -20.31 16.20
C PRO A 23 -0.50 -19.28 15.22
N MET A 24 -1.00 -19.73 14.05
CA MET A 24 -1.57 -18.90 13.01
C MET A 24 -2.69 -17.97 13.53
N SER A 25 -3.46 -18.42 14.53
CA SER A 25 -4.50 -17.61 15.17
C SER A 25 -3.96 -16.37 15.87
N GLN A 26 -2.81 -16.48 16.54
CA GLN A 26 -2.13 -15.36 17.18
C GLN A 26 -1.40 -14.48 16.15
N ALA A 27 -0.75 -15.11 15.17
CA ALA A 27 -0.09 -14.42 14.07
C ALA A 27 -1.06 -13.55 13.27
N GLY A 28 -2.27 -14.04 13.00
CA GLY A 28 -3.33 -13.31 12.32
C GLY A 28 -3.78 -12.08 13.11
N LEU A 29 -3.98 -12.23 14.41
CA LEU A 29 -4.36 -11.11 15.29
C LEU A 29 -3.24 -10.05 15.35
N MET A 30 -2.00 -10.48 15.59
CA MET A 30 -0.84 -9.59 15.70
C MET A 30 -0.59 -8.82 14.40
N SER A 31 -0.63 -9.48 13.25
CA SER A 31 -0.43 -8.85 11.95
C SER A 31 -1.53 -7.82 11.64
N THR A 32 -2.78 -8.16 11.95
CA THR A 32 -3.91 -7.26 11.74
C THR A 32 -3.80 -6.01 12.61
N ILE A 33 -3.50 -6.17 13.90
CA ILE A 33 -3.33 -5.04 14.83
C ILE A 33 -2.14 -4.17 14.39
N THR A 34 -1.02 -4.79 14.02
CA THR A 34 0.18 -4.07 13.56
C THR A 34 -0.12 -3.19 12.35
N ILE A 35 -0.79 -3.75 11.33
CA ILE A 35 -1.15 -2.97 10.14
C ILE A 35 -2.22 -1.91 10.48
N ALA A 36 -3.24 -2.25 11.25
CA ALA A 36 -4.33 -1.32 11.55
C ALA A 36 -3.84 -0.09 12.31
N LEU A 37 -3.07 -0.28 13.38
CA LEU A 37 -2.53 0.82 14.18
C LEU A 37 -1.56 1.69 13.39
N SER A 38 -0.64 1.07 12.64
CA SER A 38 0.32 1.81 11.84
C SER A 38 -0.35 2.53 10.65
N SER A 39 -1.36 1.91 10.02
CA SER A 39 -2.16 2.58 8.96
C SER A 39 -2.94 3.77 9.52
N PHE A 40 -3.50 3.67 10.71
CA PHE A 40 -4.20 4.77 11.34
C PHE A 40 -3.29 6.00 11.52
N ILE A 41 -2.06 5.77 12.00
CA ILE A 41 -1.03 6.82 12.08
C ILE A 41 -0.71 7.36 10.67
N GLY A 42 -0.54 6.46 9.72
CA GLY A 42 -0.27 6.81 8.32
C GLY A 42 -1.36 7.68 7.69
N VAL A 43 -2.64 7.37 7.93
CA VAL A 43 -3.79 8.16 7.45
C VAL A 43 -3.77 9.58 8.00
N ILE A 44 -3.51 9.75 9.31
CA ILE A 44 -3.43 11.08 9.94
C ILE A 44 -2.27 11.88 9.34
N LEU A 45 -1.09 11.28 9.25
CA LEU A 45 0.09 11.92 8.67
C LEU A 45 -0.10 12.25 7.20
N GLY A 46 -0.64 11.31 6.42
CA GLY A 46 -0.90 11.49 5.00
C GLY A 46 -1.94 12.55 4.70
N GLY A 47 -3.04 12.58 5.46
CA GLY A 47 -4.08 13.60 5.34
C GLY A 47 -3.54 14.99 5.66
N THR A 48 -2.94 15.16 6.84
CA THR A 48 -2.42 16.46 7.30
C THR A 48 -1.31 17.01 6.38
N LEU A 49 -0.40 16.15 5.93
CA LEU A 49 0.67 16.56 5.01
C LEU A 49 0.11 16.96 3.64
N SER A 50 -0.82 16.17 3.13
CA SER A 50 -1.49 16.41 1.86
C SER A 50 -2.26 17.74 1.85
N ASP A 51 -3.02 18.02 2.91
CA ASP A 51 -3.81 19.24 3.02
C ASP A 51 -2.92 20.49 3.09
N LYS A 52 -1.78 20.41 3.76
CA LYS A 52 -0.80 21.49 3.78
C LYS A 52 -0.12 21.70 2.42
N TRP A 53 0.18 20.64 1.72
CA TRP A 53 0.90 20.72 0.46
C TRP A 53 0.01 21.15 -0.72
N VAL A 54 -1.25 20.70 -0.74
CA VAL A 54 -2.18 21.08 -1.82
C VAL A 54 -2.46 22.59 -1.82
N GLN A 55 -2.37 23.25 -0.66
CA GLN A 55 -2.51 24.71 -0.57
C GLN A 55 -1.36 25.47 -1.29
N LYS A 56 -0.19 24.86 -1.38
CA LYS A 56 0.98 25.43 -2.04
C LYS A 56 1.17 24.91 -3.47
N ASN A 57 0.78 23.69 -3.73
CA ASN A 57 0.95 23.03 -5.02
C ASN A 57 -0.17 22.03 -5.24
N ILE A 58 -0.93 22.17 -6.31
CA ILE A 58 -2.04 21.28 -6.70
C ILE A 58 -1.64 19.79 -6.77
N ARG A 59 -0.35 19.52 -7.04
CA ARG A 59 0.22 18.16 -7.04
C ARG A 59 0.57 17.65 -5.63
N GLY A 60 0.34 18.41 -4.58
CA GLY A 60 0.67 18.03 -3.19
C GLY A 60 0.13 16.66 -2.79
N ARG A 61 -1.11 16.34 -3.18
CA ARG A 61 -1.72 15.02 -2.92
C ARG A 61 -1.02 13.88 -3.65
N VAL A 62 -0.62 14.11 -4.90
CA VAL A 62 0.14 13.13 -5.69
C VAL A 62 1.50 12.84 -5.05
N TYR A 63 2.19 13.88 -4.60
CA TYR A 63 3.49 13.73 -3.92
C TYR A 63 3.36 13.03 -2.56
N THR A 64 2.34 13.37 -1.77
CA THR A 64 2.09 12.69 -0.49
C THR A 64 1.77 11.21 -0.70
N GLY A 65 0.91 10.89 -1.68
CA GLY A 65 0.63 9.50 -2.05
C GLY A 65 1.88 8.77 -2.55
N ALA A 66 2.77 9.47 -3.30
CA ALA A 66 4.04 8.91 -3.76
C ALA A 66 5.00 8.60 -2.59
N ILE A 67 5.05 9.44 -1.55
CA ILE A 67 5.81 9.14 -0.32
C ILE A 67 5.26 7.89 0.34
N GLY A 68 3.94 7.76 0.47
CA GLY A 68 3.31 6.56 1.01
C GLY A 68 3.71 5.30 0.25
N LEU A 69 3.61 5.32 -1.09
CA LEU A 69 4.07 4.21 -1.94
C LEU A 69 5.58 3.96 -1.80
N GLY A 70 6.40 5.00 -1.74
CA GLY A 70 7.84 4.89 -1.56
C GLY A 70 8.21 4.17 -0.27
N LEU A 71 7.50 4.42 0.84
CA LEU A 71 7.70 3.74 2.11
C LEU A 71 7.33 2.25 2.09
N THR A 72 6.42 1.83 1.21
CA THR A 72 6.07 0.40 1.09
C THR A 72 7.18 -0.41 0.40
N ILE A 73 8.05 0.19 -0.41
CA ILE A 73 9.13 -0.51 -1.11
C ILE A 73 10.13 -1.14 -0.14
N PRO A 74 10.81 -0.39 0.76
CA PRO A 74 11.72 -0.98 1.73
C PRO A 74 11.01 -1.95 2.68
N SER A 75 9.74 -1.69 3.00
CA SER A 75 8.95 -2.63 3.79
C SER A 75 8.79 -3.98 3.11
N LEU A 76 8.43 -4.01 1.82
CA LEU A 76 8.29 -5.26 1.06
C LEU A 76 9.62 -6.02 0.95
N LEU A 77 10.74 -5.31 0.78
CA LEU A 77 12.07 -5.92 0.76
C LEU A 77 12.41 -6.53 2.14
N LEU A 78 12.11 -5.82 3.23
CA LEU A 78 12.31 -6.34 4.59
C LEU A 78 11.41 -7.55 4.89
N LEU A 79 10.17 -7.58 4.38
CA LEU A 79 9.29 -8.75 4.49
C LEU A 79 9.81 -9.94 3.70
N GLY A 80 10.42 -9.70 2.54
CA GLY A 80 10.95 -10.75 1.69
C GLY A 80 12.24 -11.39 2.20
N PHE A 81 13.11 -10.60 2.81
CA PHE A 81 14.47 -11.03 3.18
C PHE A 81 14.79 -10.95 4.68
N GLY A 82 13.90 -10.35 5.48
CA GLY A 82 14.10 -10.23 6.92
C GLY A 82 13.65 -11.49 7.66
N HIS A 83 14.57 -12.13 8.40
CA HIS A 83 14.32 -13.35 9.17
C HIS A 83 14.25 -13.09 10.68
N SER A 84 14.36 -11.85 11.14
CA SER A 84 14.29 -11.52 12.56
C SER A 84 12.94 -10.94 12.95
N PHE A 85 12.53 -11.17 14.21
CA PHE A 85 11.33 -10.57 14.79
C PHE A 85 11.23 -9.06 14.52
N VAL A 86 12.34 -8.34 14.80
CA VAL A 86 12.38 -6.87 14.64
C VAL A 86 12.22 -6.47 13.18
N ALA A 87 12.80 -7.23 12.23
CA ALA A 87 12.69 -6.97 10.81
C ALA A 87 11.25 -7.15 10.32
N VAL A 88 10.59 -8.23 10.70
CA VAL A 88 9.23 -8.56 10.24
C VAL A 88 8.19 -7.62 10.85
N VAL A 89 8.26 -7.36 12.15
CA VAL A 89 7.35 -6.41 12.82
C VAL A 89 7.61 -4.97 12.34
N GLY A 90 8.87 -4.56 12.24
CA GLY A 90 9.26 -3.25 11.75
C GLY A 90 8.81 -3.03 10.29
N ALA A 91 8.93 -4.06 9.45
CA ALA A 91 8.43 -4.02 8.09
C ALA A 91 6.90 -3.88 8.04
N GLY A 92 6.17 -4.64 8.88
CA GLY A 92 4.71 -4.51 9.00
C GLY A 92 4.27 -3.11 9.41
N LEU A 93 4.95 -2.51 10.39
CA LEU A 93 4.69 -1.13 10.83
C LEU A 93 4.97 -0.11 9.71
N LEU A 94 6.12 -0.24 9.05
CA LEU A 94 6.51 0.64 7.94
C LEU A 94 5.54 0.52 6.77
N PHE A 95 5.12 -0.71 6.46
CA PHE A 95 4.11 -0.97 5.45
C PHE A 95 2.79 -0.29 5.79
N GLY A 96 2.29 -0.47 7.02
CA GLY A 96 1.02 0.12 7.44
C GLY A 96 1.06 1.65 7.37
N ILE A 97 2.13 2.30 7.83
CA ILE A 97 2.28 3.76 7.73
C ILE A 97 2.27 4.19 6.25
N GLY A 98 3.09 3.57 5.40
CA GLY A 98 3.16 3.90 3.98
C GLY A 98 1.82 3.69 3.26
N TYR A 99 1.16 2.56 3.54
CA TYR A 99 -0.16 2.25 3.02
C TYR A 99 -1.21 3.27 3.48
N GLY A 100 -1.22 3.63 4.76
CA GLY A 100 -2.15 4.63 5.30
C GLY A 100 -1.98 6.02 4.68
N ILE A 101 -0.73 6.48 4.51
CA ILE A 101 -0.42 7.74 3.81
C ILE A 101 -0.95 7.72 2.37
N PHE A 102 -0.75 6.62 1.66
CA PHE A 102 -1.24 6.48 0.30
C PHE A 102 -2.78 6.44 0.27
N ASP A 103 -3.40 5.61 1.10
CA ASP A 103 -4.84 5.36 1.11
C ASP A 103 -5.64 6.62 1.42
N ALA A 104 -5.17 7.44 2.36
CA ALA A 104 -5.76 8.76 2.68
C ALA A 104 -5.82 9.70 1.45
N ASN A 105 -4.91 9.53 0.49
CA ASN A 105 -4.82 10.37 -0.70
C ASN A 105 -5.45 9.74 -1.95
N ASN A 106 -5.81 8.47 -1.92
CA ASN A 106 -6.29 7.72 -3.06
C ASN A 106 -7.58 8.32 -3.68
N MET A 107 -8.63 8.49 -2.87
CA MET A 107 -9.87 9.13 -3.30
C MET A 107 -9.68 10.62 -3.65
N PRO A 108 -8.99 11.44 -2.84
CA PRO A 108 -8.71 12.83 -3.18
C PRO A 108 -7.92 13.03 -4.48
N ILE A 109 -6.96 12.15 -4.79
CA ILE A 109 -6.25 12.18 -6.08
C ILE A 109 -7.23 11.91 -7.22
N LEU A 110 -8.05 10.87 -7.12
CA LEU A 110 -9.07 10.57 -8.14
C LEU A 110 -9.97 11.78 -8.41
N CYS A 111 -10.41 12.48 -7.36
CA CYS A 111 -11.27 13.65 -7.46
C CYS A 111 -10.64 14.83 -8.21
N GLN A 112 -9.30 14.88 -8.34
CA GLN A 112 -8.60 15.90 -9.13
C GLN A 112 -8.66 15.64 -10.64
N PHE A 113 -9.02 14.42 -11.05
CA PHE A 113 -9.04 14.02 -12.46
C PHE A 113 -10.45 13.74 -13.01
N VAL A 114 -11.43 13.58 -12.12
CA VAL A 114 -12.80 13.19 -12.47
C VAL A 114 -13.79 14.24 -11.98
N SER A 115 -14.68 14.68 -12.88
CA SER A 115 -15.76 15.63 -12.53
C SER A 115 -16.67 15.05 -11.45
N SER A 116 -17.27 15.92 -10.62
CA SER A 116 -18.09 15.54 -9.45
C SER A 116 -19.19 14.54 -9.78
N LYS A 117 -19.79 14.64 -10.96
CA LYS A 117 -20.87 13.75 -11.44
C LYS A 117 -20.46 12.27 -11.54
N TYR A 118 -19.17 11.98 -11.83
CA TYR A 118 -18.69 10.63 -12.12
C TYR A 118 -17.75 10.07 -11.03
N ARG A 119 -17.49 10.79 -9.95
CA ARG A 119 -16.53 10.40 -8.90
C ARG A 119 -16.85 9.05 -8.26
N ALA A 120 -18.12 8.81 -7.93
CA ALA A 120 -18.54 7.53 -7.32
C ALA A 120 -18.31 6.35 -8.27
N THR A 121 -18.68 6.49 -9.54
CA THR A 121 -18.49 5.45 -10.56
C THR A 121 -16.99 5.18 -10.79
N ALA A 122 -16.19 6.22 -10.95
CA ALA A 122 -14.76 6.10 -11.16
C ALA A 122 -14.07 5.43 -9.95
N TYR A 123 -14.46 5.78 -8.72
CA TYR A 123 -13.96 5.15 -7.52
C TYR A 123 -14.36 3.68 -7.41
N GLY A 124 -15.60 3.35 -7.78
CA GLY A 124 -16.08 1.97 -7.85
C GLY A 124 -15.28 1.12 -8.83
N ILE A 125 -15.04 1.63 -10.06
CA ILE A 125 -14.23 0.94 -11.08
C ILE A 125 -12.79 0.76 -10.59
N MET A 126 -12.20 1.79 -9.98
CA MET A 126 -10.84 1.72 -9.42
C MET A 126 -10.73 0.65 -8.33
N ASN A 127 -11.70 0.59 -7.40
CA ASN A 127 -11.72 -0.42 -6.35
C ASN A 127 -11.93 -1.82 -6.91
N MET A 128 -12.87 -2.00 -7.84
CA MET A 128 -13.11 -3.29 -8.50
C MET A 128 -11.84 -3.81 -9.18
N THR A 129 -11.17 -2.97 -9.97
CA THR A 129 -9.89 -3.32 -10.60
C THR A 129 -8.84 -3.68 -9.55
N GLY A 130 -8.79 -2.94 -8.43
CA GLY A 130 -7.89 -3.20 -7.31
C GLY A 130 -8.14 -4.55 -6.64
N VAL A 131 -9.40 -4.94 -6.46
CA VAL A 131 -9.78 -6.25 -5.87
C VAL A 131 -9.39 -7.40 -6.80
N PHE A 132 -9.71 -7.32 -8.10
CA PHE A 132 -9.32 -8.35 -9.06
C PHE A 132 -7.80 -8.52 -9.16
N ALA A 133 -7.07 -7.42 -9.24
CA ALA A 133 -5.62 -7.44 -9.25
C ALA A 133 -5.05 -8.01 -7.93
N GLY A 134 -5.68 -7.67 -6.79
CA GLY A 134 -5.33 -8.20 -5.47
C GLY A 134 -5.56 -9.70 -5.36
N ALA A 135 -6.67 -10.21 -5.85
CA ALA A 135 -6.96 -11.64 -5.88
C ALA A 135 -5.92 -12.40 -6.70
N PHE A 136 -5.59 -11.91 -7.89
CA PHE A 136 -4.58 -12.50 -8.76
C PHE A 136 -3.19 -12.55 -8.10
N ILE A 137 -2.75 -11.46 -7.49
CA ILE A 137 -1.43 -11.42 -6.84
C ILE A 137 -1.37 -12.30 -5.59
N THR A 138 -2.47 -12.42 -4.85
CA THR A 138 -2.54 -13.29 -3.67
C THR A 138 -2.42 -14.77 -4.07
N ASP A 139 -3.09 -15.20 -5.16
CA ASP A 139 -2.93 -16.55 -5.69
C ASP A 139 -1.49 -16.82 -6.16
N LEU A 140 -0.89 -15.88 -6.86
CA LEU A 140 0.49 -15.99 -7.33
C LEU A 140 1.49 -16.09 -6.17
N LEU A 141 1.33 -15.26 -5.15
CA LEU A 141 2.17 -15.31 -3.95
C LEU A 141 1.96 -16.60 -3.14
N GLY A 142 0.73 -17.08 -3.05
CA GLY A 142 0.43 -18.38 -2.42
C GLY A 142 1.24 -19.51 -3.06
N LYS A 143 1.23 -19.61 -4.39
CA LYS A 143 2.02 -20.59 -5.14
C LYS A 143 3.53 -20.47 -4.92
N TRP A 144 4.03 -19.25 -4.75
CA TRP A 144 5.45 -19.03 -4.44
C TRP A 144 5.79 -19.34 -3.00
N THR A 145 4.88 -19.15 -2.06
CA THR A 145 5.01 -19.59 -0.66
C THR A 145 5.14 -21.09 -0.59
N ASP A 146 4.26 -21.83 -1.28
CA ASP A 146 4.29 -23.29 -1.36
C ASP A 146 5.61 -23.81 -1.97
N GLY A 147 6.22 -23.03 -2.87
CA GLY A 147 7.53 -23.31 -3.47
C GLY A 147 8.74 -22.86 -2.64
N GLY A 148 8.55 -22.30 -1.45
CA GLY A 148 9.64 -21.77 -0.60
C GLY A 148 10.28 -20.47 -1.11
N ASN A 149 9.67 -19.77 -2.07
CA ASN A 149 10.21 -18.58 -2.72
C ASN A 149 9.45 -17.27 -2.37
N LEU A 150 8.85 -17.22 -1.19
CA LEU A 150 8.06 -16.05 -0.75
C LEU A 150 8.85 -14.74 -0.80
N GLY A 151 10.14 -14.78 -0.45
CA GLY A 151 11.02 -13.61 -0.48
C GLY A 151 11.17 -13.01 -1.88
N LEU A 152 11.29 -13.86 -2.91
CA LEU A 152 11.33 -13.40 -4.31
C LEU A 152 9.97 -12.78 -4.71
N GLY A 153 8.86 -13.31 -4.23
CA GLY A 153 7.54 -12.75 -4.46
C GLY A 153 7.40 -11.31 -3.94
N PHE A 154 7.86 -11.05 -2.73
CA PHE A 154 7.88 -9.69 -2.17
C PHE A 154 8.85 -8.76 -2.90
N ALA A 155 10.01 -9.25 -3.34
CA ALA A 155 10.95 -8.46 -4.13
C ALA A 155 10.34 -8.05 -5.49
N MET A 156 9.63 -8.95 -6.17
CA MET A 156 8.92 -8.62 -7.41
C MET A 156 7.79 -7.61 -7.18
N LEU A 157 7.05 -7.72 -6.07
CA LEU A 157 6.08 -6.71 -5.68
C LEU A 157 6.72 -5.34 -5.46
N ALA A 158 7.88 -5.28 -4.81
CA ALA A 158 8.61 -4.04 -4.61
C ALA A 158 8.98 -3.38 -5.96
N ILE A 159 9.39 -4.17 -6.97
CA ILE A 159 9.66 -3.67 -8.32
C ILE A 159 8.38 -3.14 -8.98
N ILE A 160 7.27 -3.86 -8.88
CA ILE A 160 5.98 -3.42 -9.43
C ILE A 160 5.54 -2.08 -8.78
N VAL A 161 5.70 -1.96 -7.45
CA VAL A 161 5.39 -0.71 -6.72
C VAL A 161 6.31 0.42 -7.16
N PHE A 162 7.59 0.15 -7.37
CA PHE A 162 8.54 1.15 -7.87
C PHE A 162 8.15 1.66 -9.26
N ILE A 163 7.77 0.76 -10.17
CA ILE A 163 7.26 1.14 -11.50
C ILE A 163 5.97 1.96 -11.36
N ALA A 164 5.04 1.54 -10.52
CA ALA A 164 3.80 2.26 -10.27
C ALA A 164 4.06 3.67 -9.70
N LEU A 165 5.05 3.81 -8.81
CA LEU A 165 5.49 5.10 -8.27
C LEU A 165 6.04 6.02 -9.37
N ALA A 166 6.89 5.49 -10.25
CA ALA A 166 7.44 6.25 -11.37
C ALA A 166 6.33 6.70 -12.34
N VAL A 167 5.40 5.81 -12.67
CA VAL A 167 4.22 6.11 -13.51
C VAL A 167 3.35 7.19 -12.83
N GLN A 168 3.08 7.06 -11.52
CA GLN A 168 2.31 8.04 -10.76
C GLN A 168 2.93 9.44 -10.85
N LEU A 169 4.22 9.56 -10.60
CA LEU A 169 4.93 10.85 -10.60
C LEU A 169 5.00 11.46 -12.01
N TYR A 170 5.13 10.63 -13.04
CA TYR A 170 5.26 11.10 -14.42
C TYR A 170 3.93 11.50 -15.04
N PHE A 171 2.90 10.65 -14.90
CA PHE A 171 1.62 10.83 -15.60
C PHE A 171 0.58 11.63 -14.81
N LEU A 172 0.55 11.55 -13.46
CA LEU A 172 -0.45 12.26 -12.68
C LEU A 172 -0.09 13.76 -12.54
N ARG A 173 -0.58 14.53 -13.50
CA ARG A 173 -0.45 16.00 -13.53
C ARG A 173 -1.86 16.60 -13.53
N PRO A 174 -2.45 16.87 -12.34
CA PRO A 174 -3.77 17.50 -12.25
C PRO A 174 -3.75 18.89 -12.88
N LYS A 175 -4.81 19.21 -13.63
CA LYS A 175 -5.03 20.55 -14.21
C LYS A 175 -5.94 21.36 -13.28
N THR A 176 -5.80 22.68 -13.29
CA THR A 176 -6.57 23.60 -12.44
C THR A 176 -8.07 23.61 -12.81
N ASP A 177 -8.39 23.29 -14.07
CA ASP A 177 -9.75 23.40 -14.63
C ASP A 177 -10.75 22.35 -14.12
N ASN A 178 -10.31 21.34 -13.37
CA ASN A 178 -11.15 20.23 -12.91
C ASN A 178 -11.61 20.38 -11.44
N MET A 179 -11.44 21.55 -10.83
CA MET A 179 -11.71 21.75 -9.40
C MET A 179 -13.04 22.49 -9.11
N GLU A 180 -13.88 22.71 -10.12
CA GLU A 180 -15.24 23.25 -9.97
C GLU A 180 -16.29 22.14 -9.77
#